data_7b7e3697d46b265e7a47b9d01d328bd4
#
_entry.id   7b7e3697d46b265e7a47b9d01d328bd4
#
_cell.length_a   1.000
_cell.length_b   1.000
_cell.length_c   1.000
_cell.angle_alpha   90.00
_cell.angle_beta   90.00
_cell.angle_gamma   90.00
#
_symmetry.space_group_name_H-M   'P 1'
#
loop_
_entity.id
_entity.type
_entity.pdbx_description
1 polymer ?
#
loop_
_entity_poly.entity_id
_entity_poly.type
_entity_poly.pdbx_seq_one_letter_code
_entity_poly.pdbx_strand_id
1 'polypeptide(L)'
;FIYSFISNNFELLISSICVVLLALGGYVVSVSQNANEQVSNETNSKAVVSSLPVILVYPFDDLGASATKDDLSPAFTESLISSLSRYSRISVLSSSTSMDAKAKDAKDPFIKKMYNADYVVRGSIQTFSGQSRIQMQLSDLKLNKVVWTDKVDFSSNQIFEVQDSIGDKILTHLQINAVEGGEVKSWAAKYGTAERLTLFLNSRKEWFKFTPDGYKNHTDIVHLLEDQMGAGNPALYNIKAWNLFLKRAVGLAPDLEKNGTEIIRLSNLDVAENQDVTAFNLRALAEFRLGSKDCDLSKEYAKKAYDLGATVDTFIVSGTIWVECGDLKEGTQFFENALRLQPNDSGWNLTKRLIPMYYLQGEYEKISSLVEPHIDALDIAPEMLAFYAFSTNEAGDSNKAKKLLHRAKDLGISKVSLERVIRDPDSTIDFISKLSSIGEIQ
;
A
#
# COMPACT_ATOMS: atom_id res chain seq x y z
N PHE A 1 -13.24 5.46 38.27
CA PHE A 1 -12.01 6.23 38.01
C PHE A 1 -11.19 5.64 36.86
N ILE A 2 -11.08 4.32 36.76
CA ILE A 2 -10.31 3.65 35.69
C ILE A 2 -11.02 3.69 34.34
N TYR A 3 -12.37 3.61 34.32
CA TYR A 3 -13.17 3.69 33.09
C TYR A 3 -13.20 5.10 32.45
N SER A 4 -13.16 6.16 33.26
CA SER A 4 -13.10 7.55 32.80
C SER A 4 -11.71 7.93 32.24
N PHE A 5 -10.64 7.29 32.75
CA PHE A 5 -9.30 7.50 32.26
C PHE A 5 -9.04 6.82 30.90
N ILE A 6 -9.65 5.67 30.68
CA ILE A 6 -9.55 4.91 29.42
C ILE A 6 -10.38 5.58 28.30
N SER A 7 -11.55 6.14 28.62
CA SER A 7 -12.42 6.82 27.65
C SER A 7 -11.78 8.10 27.10
N ASN A 8 -11.11 8.90 27.94
CA ASN A 8 -10.47 10.14 27.51
C ASN A 8 -9.11 9.94 26.82
N ASN A 9 -8.49 8.77 26.98
CA ASN A 9 -7.22 8.46 26.32
C ASN A 9 -7.38 7.57 25.08
N PHE A 10 -8.55 6.99 24.87
CA PHE A 10 -8.82 6.14 23.70
C PHE A 10 -8.86 6.95 22.39
N GLU A 11 -9.37 8.16 22.43
CA GLU A 11 -9.30 9.09 21.28
C GLU A 11 -7.88 9.61 21.03
N LEU A 12 -7.07 9.79 22.08
CA LEU A 12 -5.65 10.09 21.97
C LEU A 12 -4.84 8.90 21.41
N LEU A 13 -5.24 7.67 21.67
CA LEU A 13 -4.60 6.45 21.17
C LEU A 13 -4.90 6.20 19.69
N ILE A 14 -6.13 6.42 19.23
CA ILE A 14 -6.48 6.33 17.81
C ILE A 14 -5.79 7.44 17.02
N SER A 15 -5.64 8.64 17.60
CA SER A 15 -4.88 9.72 16.96
C SER A 15 -3.39 9.43 16.87
N SER A 16 -2.81 8.63 17.76
CA SER A 16 -1.43 8.19 17.67
C SER A 16 -1.20 7.16 16.55
N ILE A 17 -2.21 6.39 16.18
CA ILE A 17 -2.13 5.32 15.17
C ILE A 17 -2.03 5.88 13.75
N CYS A 18 -2.78 6.92 13.41
CA CYS A 18 -2.55 7.69 12.19
C CYS A 18 -1.31 8.59 12.30
N VAL A 19 -0.94 8.98 13.50
CA VAL A 19 0.17 9.88 13.82
C VAL A 19 1.53 9.18 13.76
N VAL A 20 1.64 7.86 13.95
CA VAL A 20 2.93 7.18 13.91
C VAL A 20 3.43 6.88 12.49
N LEU A 21 2.56 6.81 11.50
CA LEU A 21 3.01 6.99 10.10
C LEU A 21 3.21 8.46 9.75
N LEU A 22 2.78 9.39 10.61
CA LEU A 22 2.58 10.78 10.25
C LEU A 22 2.91 11.82 11.34
N ALA A 23 3.25 11.46 12.55
CA ALA A 23 3.34 12.40 13.66
C ALA A 23 4.67 12.39 14.40
N LEU A 24 5.75 12.58 13.68
CA LEU A 24 6.99 13.10 14.26
C LEU A 24 7.64 14.10 13.28
N GLY A 25 6.88 14.98 12.71
CA GLY A 25 7.37 15.98 11.79
C GLY A 25 6.50 17.23 11.76
N GLY A 26 6.24 17.83 12.92
CA GLY A 26 5.85 19.23 12.95
C GLY A 26 7.08 20.07 12.73
N TYR A 27 7.40 20.38 11.49
CA TYR A 27 8.17 21.58 11.19
C TYR A 27 7.61 22.22 9.93
N VAL A 28 7.09 23.39 10.12
CA VAL A 28 6.60 24.30 9.13
C VAL A 28 7.73 24.66 8.18
N VAL A 29 7.57 24.35 6.91
CA VAL A 29 8.32 25.05 5.87
C VAL A 29 7.53 26.31 5.56
N SER A 30 7.99 27.45 6.08
CA SER A 30 7.59 28.74 5.58
C SER A 30 8.03 28.85 4.12
N VAL A 31 7.07 28.75 3.22
CA VAL A 31 7.28 29.07 1.81
C VAL A 31 7.43 30.57 1.70
N SER A 32 8.66 31.09 1.72
CA SER A 32 8.91 32.43 1.24
C SER A 32 8.82 32.43 -0.28
N GLN A 33 7.88 33.19 -0.78
CA GLN A 33 7.80 33.59 -2.19
C GLN A 33 9.11 34.23 -2.63
N ASN A 34 9.83 33.61 -3.55
CA ASN A 34 10.68 34.28 -4.50
C ASN A 34 10.53 33.56 -5.85
N ALA A 35 9.68 34.15 -6.66
CA ALA A 35 9.69 33.92 -8.10
C ALA A 35 10.90 34.63 -8.67
N ASN A 36 11.77 33.90 -9.41
CA ASN A 36 12.23 34.31 -10.73
C ASN A 36 13.16 33.27 -11.35
N GLU A 37 12.75 32.87 -12.54
CA GLU A 37 13.55 32.49 -13.71
C GLU A 37 14.76 31.56 -13.53
N GLN A 38 14.59 30.32 -13.94
CA GLN A 38 15.45 29.76 -14.99
C GLN A 38 14.76 28.63 -15.75
N VAL A 39 14.50 28.90 -17.02
CA VAL A 39 14.12 27.95 -18.07
C VAL A 39 15.32 27.07 -18.36
N SER A 40 15.14 25.76 -18.29
CA SER A 40 15.54 24.80 -19.34
C SER A 40 15.74 23.39 -18.82
N ASN A 41 15.22 22.48 -19.60
CA ASN A 41 15.33 21.02 -19.59
C ASN A 41 14.28 20.24 -18.79
N GLU A 42 13.02 20.37 -19.23
CA GLU A 42 12.03 19.31 -19.12
C GLU A 42 12.42 18.15 -20.05
N THR A 43 13.07 17.15 -19.52
CA THR A 43 13.16 15.84 -20.19
C THR A 43 12.06 14.94 -19.64
N ASN A 44 11.00 14.81 -20.41
CA ASN A 44 10.08 13.68 -20.55
C ASN A 44 10.14 12.55 -19.49
N SER A 45 9.65 12.76 -18.27
CA SER A 45 9.23 11.66 -17.41
C SER A 45 7.69 11.43 -17.39
N LYS A 46 6.94 12.28 -18.10
CA LYS A 46 5.47 12.25 -18.11
C LYS A 46 4.82 11.17 -18.95
N ALA A 47 5.59 10.44 -19.78
CA ALA A 47 5.01 9.55 -20.80
C ALA A 47 5.05 8.04 -20.46
N VAL A 48 5.78 7.60 -19.43
CA VAL A 48 6.09 6.17 -19.29
C VAL A 48 5.06 5.42 -18.42
N VAL A 49 4.44 6.05 -17.44
CA VAL A 49 3.58 5.33 -16.48
C VAL A 49 2.14 5.11 -16.98
N SER A 50 1.63 5.94 -17.90
CA SER A 50 0.28 5.77 -18.44
C SER A 50 0.13 4.68 -19.51
N SER A 51 1.23 4.07 -19.96
CA SER A 51 1.26 3.07 -21.04
C SER A 51 1.61 1.65 -20.59
N LEU A 52 1.89 1.43 -19.31
CA LEU A 52 2.26 0.09 -18.82
C LEU A 52 1.03 -0.82 -18.77
N PRO A 53 1.14 -2.09 -19.24
CA PRO A 53 0.08 -3.06 -19.13
C PRO A 53 -0.26 -3.32 -17.65
N VAL A 54 -1.55 -3.28 -17.31
CA VAL A 54 -2.06 -3.53 -15.97
C VAL A 54 -2.52 -4.98 -15.86
N ILE A 55 -1.98 -5.72 -14.90
CA ILE A 55 -2.25 -7.14 -14.70
C ILE A 55 -2.96 -7.36 -13.37
N LEU A 56 -4.07 -8.10 -13.40
CA LEU A 56 -4.69 -8.69 -12.22
C LEU A 56 -4.29 -10.17 -12.13
N VAL A 57 -3.69 -10.58 -11.03
CA VAL A 57 -3.57 -12.00 -10.68
C VAL A 57 -4.79 -12.39 -9.88
N TYR A 58 -5.73 -13.11 -10.51
CA TYR A 58 -6.93 -13.58 -9.81
C TYR A 58 -6.51 -14.70 -8.84
N PRO A 59 -7.02 -14.71 -7.59
CA PRO A 59 -6.63 -15.72 -6.61
C PRO A 59 -6.84 -17.14 -7.13
N PHE A 60 -5.78 -17.93 -7.09
CA PHE A 60 -5.79 -19.30 -7.57
C PHE A 60 -6.79 -20.14 -6.77
N ASP A 61 -7.40 -21.13 -7.42
CA ASP A 61 -8.31 -22.06 -6.79
C ASP A 61 -7.55 -23.29 -6.32
N ASP A 62 -7.85 -23.76 -5.11
CA ASP A 62 -7.39 -25.07 -4.64
C ASP A 62 -8.37 -26.15 -5.11
N LEU A 63 -7.87 -27.10 -5.91
CA LEU A 63 -8.59 -28.27 -6.38
C LEU A 63 -8.17 -29.54 -5.63
N GLY A 64 -7.45 -29.42 -4.52
CA GLY A 64 -7.07 -30.56 -3.67
C GLY A 64 -8.28 -31.25 -3.05
N ALA A 65 -8.21 -32.58 -2.93
CA ALA A 65 -9.30 -33.42 -2.45
C ALA A 65 -9.58 -33.32 -0.92
N SER A 66 -8.87 -32.45 -0.21
CA SER A 66 -9.00 -32.33 1.25
C SER A 66 -8.81 -30.88 1.67
N ALA A 67 -9.68 -30.41 2.54
CA ALA A 67 -9.47 -29.18 3.32
C ALA A 67 -8.30 -29.39 4.32
N THR A 68 -7.14 -29.77 3.80
CA THR A 68 -5.93 -29.90 4.60
C THR A 68 -5.36 -28.53 4.91
N LYS A 69 -4.66 -28.43 6.04
CA LYS A 69 -4.00 -27.20 6.53
C LYS A 69 -3.00 -26.57 5.54
N ASP A 70 -2.78 -27.16 4.40
CA ASP A 70 -1.73 -26.87 3.42
C ASP A 70 -2.28 -26.27 2.11
N ASP A 71 -3.32 -25.40 2.19
CA ASP A 71 -3.77 -24.63 1.02
C ASP A 71 -2.66 -23.67 0.57
N LEU A 72 -1.97 -24.03 -0.51
CA LEU A 72 -0.89 -23.26 -1.10
C LEU A 72 -1.39 -22.11 -2.01
N SER A 73 -2.69 -22.10 -2.35
CA SER A 73 -3.24 -21.16 -3.35
C SER A 73 -3.13 -19.69 -2.95
N PRO A 74 -3.41 -19.28 -1.69
CA PRO A 74 -3.23 -17.89 -1.28
C PRO A 74 -1.76 -17.47 -1.28
N ALA A 75 -0.87 -18.32 -0.76
CA ALA A 75 0.56 -18.05 -0.72
C ALA A 75 1.15 -17.95 -2.13
N PHE A 76 0.74 -18.83 -3.03
CA PHE A 76 1.17 -18.82 -4.42
C PHE A 76 0.69 -17.55 -5.15
N THR A 77 -0.58 -17.17 -4.97
CA THR A 77 -1.15 -15.95 -5.55
C THR A 77 -0.36 -14.72 -5.13
N GLU A 78 -0.12 -14.56 -3.83
CA GLU A 78 0.60 -13.41 -3.27
C GLU A 78 2.06 -13.38 -3.77
N SER A 79 2.72 -14.53 -3.79
CA SER A 79 4.09 -14.62 -4.26
C SER A 79 4.20 -14.32 -5.76
N LEU A 80 3.24 -14.74 -6.57
CA LEU A 80 3.20 -14.40 -8.01
C LEU A 80 2.96 -12.90 -8.24
N ILE A 81 2.06 -12.26 -7.47
CA ILE A 81 1.87 -10.81 -7.47
C ILE A 81 3.18 -10.10 -7.14
N SER A 82 3.84 -10.54 -6.07
CA SER A 82 5.11 -9.96 -5.64
C SER A 82 6.21 -10.14 -6.69
N SER A 83 6.30 -11.32 -7.29
CA SER A 83 7.25 -11.63 -8.36
C SER A 83 7.04 -10.75 -9.58
N LEU A 84 5.81 -10.66 -10.08
CA LEU A 84 5.47 -9.83 -11.24
C LEU A 84 5.66 -8.34 -10.97
N SER A 85 5.41 -7.87 -9.74
CA SER A 85 5.54 -6.44 -9.39
C SER A 85 6.97 -5.91 -9.45
N ARG A 86 7.97 -6.78 -9.57
CA ARG A 86 9.39 -6.40 -9.70
C ARG A 86 9.76 -5.91 -11.09
N TYR A 87 8.92 -6.16 -12.08
CA TYR A 87 9.22 -5.76 -13.45
C TYR A 87 8.70 -4.35 -13.71
N SER A 88 9.62 -3.42 -13.96
CA SER A 88 9.32 -1.98 -14.16
C SER A 88 8.40 -1.69 -15.35
N ARG A 89 8.24 -2.65 -16.26
CA ARG A 89 7.46 -2.49 -17.50
C ARG A 89 6.04 -3.01 -17.44
N ILE A 90 5.57 -3.44 -16.26
CA ILE A 90 4.18 -3.82 -16.00
C ILE A 90 3.69 -3.16 -14.71
N SER A 91 2.39 -3.06 -14.57
CA SER A 91 1.71 -2.66 -13.33
C SER A 91 0.89 -3.83 -12.84
N VAL A 92 1.14 -4.31 -11.62
CA VAL A 92 0.42 -5.44 -11.05
C VAL A 92 -0.51 -4.93 -9.96
N LEU A 93 -1.79 -5.27 -10.06
CA LEU A 93 -2.78 -4.90 -9.05
C LEU A 93 -2.49 -5.64 -7.74
N SER A 94 -2.78 -4.97 -6.62
CA SER A 94 -2.45 -5.49 -5.30
C SER A 94 -3.23 -6.76 -4.94
N SER A 95 -2.71 -7.49 -3.97
CA SER A 95 -3.36 -8.68 -3.40
C SER A 95 -4.76 -8.36 -2.86
N SER A 96 -4.95 -7.20 -2.22
CA SER A 96 -6.28 -6.78 -1.72
C SER A 96 -7.28 -6.60 -2.85
N THR A 97 -6.87 -6.03 -3.98
CA THR A 97 -7.71 -5.91 -5.18
C THR A 97 -8.05 -7.29 -5.77
N SER A 98 -7.08 -8.19 -5.80
CA SER A 98 -7.25 -9.57 -6.25
C SER A 98 -8.27 -10.33 -5.38
N MET A 99 -8.17 -10.20 -4.06
CA MET A 99 -9.12 -10.82 -3.13
C MET A 99 -10.53 -10.22 -3.23
N ASP A 100 -10.64 -8.90 -3.42
CA ASP A 100 -11.93 -8.23 -3.68
C ASP A 100 -12.58 -8.75 -4.97
N ALA A 101 -11.79 -8.91 -6.03
CA ALA A 101 -12.28 -9.47 -7.29
C ALA A 101 -12.82 -10.91 -7.11
N LYS A 102 -12.15 -11.74 -6.31
CA LYS A 102 -12.61 -13.10 -5.99
C LYS A 102 -13.88 -13.08 -5.13
N ALA A 103 -13.93 -12.25 -4.10
CA ALA A 103 -15.09 -12.11 -3.22
C ALA A 103 -16.36 -11.68 -3.98
N LYS A 104 -16.20 -10.90 -5.05
CA LYS A 104 -17.30 -10.46 -5.95
C LYS A 104 -17.58 -11.43 -7.09
N ASP A 105 -16.90 -12.56 -7.18
CA ASP A 105 -16.91 -13.48 -8.33
C ASP A 105 -16.76 -12.73 -9.67
N ALA A 106 -15.80 -11.79 -9.69
CA ALA A 106 -15.64 -10.83 -10.77
C ALA A 106 -15.28 -11.51 -12.10
N LYS A 107 -16.11 -11.29 -13.11
CA LYS A 107 -15.87 -11.74 -14.48
C LYS A 107 -15.04 -10.72 -15.26
N ASP A 108 -14.41 -11.13 -16.34
CA ASP A 108 -13.48 -10.33 -17.13
C ASP A 108 -14.01 -8.92 -17.51
N PRO A 109 -15.27 -8.73 -17.95
CA PRO A 109 -15.79 -7.39 -18.24
C PRO A 109 -15.85 -6.49 -17.01
N PHE A 110 -16.16 -7.05 -15.83
CA PHE A 110 -16.17 -6.32 -14.58
C PHE A 110 -14.74 -5.96 -14.15
N ILE A 111 -13.81 -6.91 -14.24
CA ILE A 111 -12.39 -6.72 -13.93
C ILE A 111 -11.81 -5.58 -14.77
N LYS A 112 -12.06 -5.61 -16.08
CA LYS A 112 -11.63 -4.56 -17.00
C LYS A 112 -12.19 -3.18 -16.61
N LYS A 113 -13.49 -3.11 -16.33
CA LYS A 113 -14.18 -1.85 -16.05
C LYS A 113 -13.81 -1.26 -14.68
N MET A 114 -13.79 -2.11 -13.65
CA MET A 114 -13.63 -1.66 -12.26
C MET A 114 -12.19 -1.48 -11.84
N TYR A 115 -11.29 -2.35 -12.30
CA TYR A 115 -9.89 -2.34 -11.88
C TYR A 115 -8.95 -1.84 -12.99
N ASN A 116 -9.49 -1.45 -14.15
CA ASN A 116 -8.74 -1.00 -15.32
C ASN A 116 -7.60 -1.96 -15.71
N ALA A 117 -7.82 -3.27 -15.53
CA ALA A 117 -6.84 -4.28 -15.91
C ALA A 117 -6.86 -4.52 -17.42
N ASP A 118 -5.67 -4.66 -18.00
CA ASP A 118 -5.49 -5.05 -19.41
C ASP A 118 -5.45 -6.56 -19.54
N TYR A 119 -4.89 -7.24 -18.52
CA TYR A 119 -4.73 -8.69 -18.50
C TYR A 119 -5.19 -9.28 -17.17
N VAL A 120 -5.64 -10.54 -17.21
CA VAL A 120 -5.90 -11.31 -16.00
C VAL A 120 -5.18 -12.67 -16.06
N VAL A 121 -4.49 -13.01 -14.98
CA VAL A 121 -3.92 -14.34 -14.75
C VAL A 121 -4.89 -15.11 -13.87
N ARG A 122 -5.32 -16.29 -14.29
CA ARG A 122 -6.16 -17.22 -13.52
C ARG A 122 -5.50 -18.56 -13.44
N GLY A 123 -5.78 -19.32 -12.40
CA GLY A 123 -5.28 -20.67 -12.30
C GLY A 123 -5.81 -21.46 -11.13
N SER A 124 -5.40 -22.70 -11.05
CA SER A 124 -5.70 -23.60 -9.96
C SER A 124 -4.48 -24.42 -9.57
N ILE A 125 -4.43 -24.81 -8.30
CA ILE A 125 -3.42 -25.70 -7.74
C ILE A 125 -4.13 -26.99 -7.30
N GLN A 126 -3.58 -28.13 -7.67
CA GLN A 126 -4.05 -29.43 -7.24
C GLN A 126 -2.87 -30.18 -6.62
N THR A 127 -3.01 -30.54 -5.33
CA THR A 127 -2.00 -31.30 -4.61
C THR A 127 -2.51 -32.72 -4.35
N PHE A 128 -1.68 -33.72 -4.69
CA PHE A 128 -1.96 -35.12 -4.41
C PHE A 128 -0.65 -35.86 -4.11
N SER A 129 -0.62 -36.55 -2.96
CA SER A 129 0.53 -37.39 -2.55
C SER A 129 1.90 -36.71 -2.65
N GLY A 130 2.00 -35.42 -2.24
CA GLY A 130 3.26 -34.66 -2.24
C GLY A 130 3.69 -34.11 -3.58
N GLN A 131 2.91 -34.34 -4.63
CA GLN A 131 3.08 -33.71 -5.94
C GLN A 131 1.99 -32.65 -6.14
N SER A 132 2.37 -31.52 -6.67
CA SER A 132 1.46 -30.43 -6.98
C SER A 132 1.44 -30.15 -8.47
N ARG A 133 0.28 -29.77 -8.97
CA ARG A 133 0.07 -29.36 -10.36
C ARG A 133 -0.56 -27.99 -10.37
N ILE A 134 0.04 -27.05 -11.06
CA ILE A 134 -0.55 -25.74 -11.37
C ILE A 134 -1.04 -25.76 -12.81
N GLN A 135 -2.28 -25.30 -13.00
CA GLN A 135 -2.80 -24.94 -14.31
C GLN A 135 -3.08 -23.45 -14.31
N MET A 136 -2.73 -22.75 -15.36
CA MET A 136 -2.90 -21.31 -15.45
C MET A 136 -3.20 -20.84 -16.85
N GLN A 137 -3.81 -19.64 -16.92
CA GLN A 137 -4.07 -18.95 -18.17
C GLN A 137 -3.88 -17.45 -18.02
N LEU A 138 -3.42 -16.80 -19.08
CA LEU A 138 -3.37 -15.35 -19.25
C LEU A 138 -4.43 -14.95 -20.25
N SER A 139 -5.32 -14.07 -19.88
CA SER A 139 -6.36 -13.52 -20.78
C SER A 139 -6.08 -12.05 -21.06
N ASP A 140 -6.16 -11.65 -22.32
CA ASP A 140 -6.19 -10.27 -22.77
C ASP A 140 -7.64 -9.76 -22.68
N LEU A 141 -7.88 -8.78 -21.80
CA LEU A 141 -9.21 -8.22 -21.56
C LEU A 141 -9.65 -7.21 -22.63
N LYS A 142 -8.72 -6.69 -23.44
CA LYS A 142 -9.05 -5.84 -24.60
C LYS A 142 -9.58 -6.69 -25.75
N LEU A 143 -8.91 -7.82 -26.01
CA LEU A 143 -9.25 -8.74 -27.07
C LEU A 143 -10.31 -9.78 -26.64
N ASN A 144 -10.61 -9.84 -25.35
CA ASN A 144 -11.52 -10.81 -24.73
C ASN A 144 -11.17 -12.27 -25.11
N LYS A 145 -9.90 -12.61 -25.00
CA LYS A 145 -9.40 -13.96 -25.35
C LYS A 145 -8.26 -14.39 -24.43
N VAL A 146 -8.14 -15.72 -24.27
CA VAL A 146 -6.97 -16.33 -23.65
C VAL A 146 -5.80 -16.25 -24.64
N VAL A 147 -4.69 -15.67 -24.20
CA VAL A 147 -3.48 -15.49 -25.01
C VAL A 147 -2.39 -16.49 -24.66
N TRP A 148 -2.47 -17.12 -23.49
CA TRP A 148 -1.55 -18.14 -23.06
C TRP A 148 -2.17 -19.07 -22.01
N THR A 149 -1.79 -20.34 -22.05
CA THR A 149 -2.08 -21.35 -21.03
C THR A 149 -0.86 -22.18 -20.77
N ASP A 150 -0.67 -22.61 -19.53
CA ASP A 150 0.40 -23.54 -19.17
C ASP A 150 -0.02 -24.46 -18.02
N LYS A 151 0.75 -25.54 -17.86
CA LYS A 151 0.58 -26.54 -16.84
C LYS A 151 1.94 -27.01 -16.37
N VAL A 152 2.17 -26.94 -15.06
CA VAL A 152 3.45 -27.31 -14.45
C VAL A 152 3.20 -28.29 -13.31
N ASP A 153 3.92 -29.41 -13.35
CA ASP A 153 3.97 -30.38 -12.25
C ASP A 153 5.23 -30.14 -11.43
N PHE A 154 5.11 -30.14 -10.10
CA PHE A 154 6.23 -29.87 -9.21
C PHE A 154 6.05 -30.53 -7.84
N SER A 155 7.15 -30.70 -7.11
CA SER A 155 7.14 -31.07 -5.69
C SER A 155 7.16 -29.82 -4.81
N SER A 156 6.69 -29.91 -3.57
CA SER A 156 6.53 -28.75 -2.66
C SER A 156 7.81 -27.93 -2.45
N ASN A 157 8.98 -28.53 -2.61
CA ASN A 157 10.27 -27.83 -2.51
C ASN A 157 10.64 -27.01 -3.77
N GLN A 158 9.90 -27.16 -4.86
CA GLN A 158 10.16 -26.48 -6.15
C GLN A 158 9.18 -25.32 -6.41
N ILE A 159 8.31 -25.00 -5.46
CA ILE A 159 7.24 -23.99 -5.66
C ILE A 159 7.78 -22.64 -6.11
N PHE A 160 8.93 -22.25 -5.63
CA PHE A 160 9.56 -20.96 -5.96
C PHE A 160 10.16 -20.93 -7.35
N GLU A 161 10.84 -22.02 -7.77
CA GLU A 161 11.37 -22.15 -9.14
C GLU A 161 10.24 -22.12 -10.16
N VAL A 162 9.11 -22.73 -9.82
CA VAL A 162 7.91 -22.73 -10.65
C VAL A 162 7.31 -21.32 -10.75
N GLN A 163 7.24 -20.58 -9.67
CA GLN A 163 6.74 -19.19 -9.67
C GLN A 163 7.58 -18.29 -10.57
N ASP A 164 8.89 -18.38 -10.48
CA ASP A 164 9.81 -17.62 -11.31
C ASP A 164 9.63 -17.95 -12.80
N SER A 165 9.58 -19.23 -13.12
CA SER A 165 9.33 -19.71 -14.48
C SER A 165 7.99 -19.20 -15.03
N ILE A 166 6.96 -19.13 -14.20
CA ILE A 166 5.63 -18.62 -14.59
C ILE A 166 5.69 -17.12 -14.84
N GLY A 167 6.35 -16.36 -13.96
CA GLY A 167 6.56 -14.92 -14.13
C GLY A 167 7.23 -14.61 -15.48
N ASP A 168 8.33 -15.28 -15.78
CA ASP A 168 9.06 -15.13 -17.04
C ASP A 168 8.19 -15.47 -18.27
N LYS A 169 7.39 -16.52 -18.20
CA LYS A 169 6.48 -16.92 -19.27
C LYS A 169 5.38 -15.88 -19.50
N ILE A 170 4.79 -15.34 -18.43
CA ILE A 170 3.81 -14.25 -18.53
C ILE A 170 4.41 -13.04 -19.23
N LEU A 171 5.60 -12.62 -18.82
CA LEU A 171 6.30 -11.48 -19.42
C LEU A 171 6.64 -11.71 -20.89
N THR A 172 7.08 -12.92 -21.23
CA THR A 172 7.37 -13.31 -22.63
C THR A 172 6.12 -13.16 -23.51
N HIS A 173 4.95 -13.61 -23.02
CA HIS A 173 3.71 -13.51 -23.76
C HIS A 173 3.15 -12.07 -23.82
N LEU A 174 3.52 -11.22 -22.88
CA LEU A 174 3.26 -9.78 -22.93
C LEU A 174 4.26 -9.03 -23.83
N GLN A 175 5.18 -9.72 -24.47
CA GLN A 175 6.27 -9.17 -25.31
C GLN A 175 7.17 -8.19 -24.53
N ILE A 176 7.33 -8.42 -23.24
CA ILE A 176 8.19 -7.65 -22.36
C ILE A 176 9.50 -8.41 -22.18
N ASN A 177 10.60 -7.82 -22.61
CA ASN A 177 11.93 -8.43 -22.45
C ASN A 177 12.31 -8.48 -20.98
N ALA A 178 12.53 -9.68 -20.46
CA ALA A 178 12.85 -9.98 -19.07
C ALA A 178 14.29 -9.59 -18.65
N VAL A 179 14.92 -8.62 -19.31
CA VAL A 179 16.33 -8.24 -19.05
C VAL A 179 16.54 -7.62 -17.67
N GLU A 180 15.46 -7.26 -16.94
CA GLU A 180 15.55 -6.58 -15.64
C GLU A 180 15.11 -7.45 -14.44
N GLY A 181 14.86 -8.74 -14.62
CA GLY A 181 14.25 -9.60 -13.61
C GLY A 181 15.22 -10.43 -12.76
N GLY A 182 16.31 -9.85 -12.26
CA GLY A 182 17.35 -10.57 -11.50
C GLY A 182 17.00 -11.01 -10.07
N GLU A 183 15.83 -10.71 -9.50
CA GLU A 183 15.63 -10.83 -8.05
C GLU A 183 14.46 -11.68 -7.55
N VAL A 184 13.83 -12.46 -8.38
CA VAL A 184 12.78 -13.43 -7.96
C VAL A 184 13.29 -14.46 -6.93
N LYS A 185 14.60 -14.61 -6.79
CA LYS A 185 15.22 -15.55 -5.84
C LYS A 185 15.16 -15.11 -4.37
N SER A 186 14.89 -13.83 -4.05
CA SER A 186 15.15 -13.34 -2.69
C SER A 186 14.14 -13.83 -1.63
N TRP A 187 12.84 -13.82 -1.91
CA TRP A 187 11.86 -14.28 -0.92
C TRP A 187 11.85 -15.79 -0.74
N ALA A 188 11.97 -16.53 -1.83
CA ALA A 188 12.08 -17.97 -1.78
C ALA A 188 13.36 -18.42 -1.07
N ALA A 189 14.49 -17.82 -1.42
CA ALA A 189 15.75 -18.05 -0.72
C ALA A 189 15.67 -17.57 0.74
N LYS A 190 14.98 -16.44 0.99
CA LYS A 190 14.84 -15.81 2.30
C LYS A 190 14.08 -16.69 3.30
N TYR A 191 12.95 -17.29 2.90
CA TYR A 191 12.14 -18.12 3.78
C TYR A 191 12.31 -19.64 3.57
N GLY A 192 12.82 -20.06 2.43
CA GLY A 192 13.28 -21.42 2.16
C GLY A 192 12.18 -22.47 1.99
N THR A 193 10.96 -22.28 2.53
CA THR A 193 9.84 -23.21 2.39
C THR A 193 8.52 -22.46 2.17
N ALA A 194 7.56 -23.14 1.51
CA ALA A 194 6.22 -22.60 1.29
C ALA A 194 5.49 -22.30 2.61
N GLU A 195 5.68 -23.12 3.64
CA GLU A 195 5.09 -22.91 4.97
C GLU A 195 5.57 -21.61 5.59
N ARG A 196 6.88 -21.34 5.62
CA ARG A 196 7.45 -20.12 6.18
C ARG A 196 7.05 -18.87 5.38
N LEU A 197 6.98 -19.01 4.06
CA LEU A 197 6.44 -17.92 3.23
C LEU A 197 4.98 -17.63 3.57
N THR A 198 4.14 -18.66 3.76
CA THR A 198 2.75 -18.48 4.19
C THR A 198 2.65 -17.78 5.55
N LEU A 199 3.50 -18.14 6.51
CA LEU A 199 3.59 -17.43 7.79
C LEU A 199 3.95 -15.96 7.59
N PHE A 200 4.95 -15.65 6.77
CA PHE A 200 5.33 -14.26 6.47
C PHE A 200 4.17 -13.47 5.85
N LEU A 201 3.45 -14.02 4.88
CA LEU A 201 2.32 -13.37 4.24
C LEU A 201 1.15 -13.15 5.21
N ASN A 202 0.89 -14.13 6.09
CA ASN A 202 -0.09 -13.98 7.16
C ASN A 202 0.32 -12.89 8.16
N SER A 203 1.61 -12.77 8.47
CA SER A 203 2.09 -11.69 9.33
C SER A 203 1.80 -10.31 8.74
N ARG A 204 2.00 -10.13 7.45
CA ARG A 204 1.65 -8.87 6.76
C ARG A 204 0.16 -8.55 6.89
N LYS A 205 -0.71 -9.53 6.70
CA LYS A 205 -2.16 -9.37 6.87
C LYS A 205 -2.52 -8.90 8.28
N GLU A 206 -1.90 -9.48 9.30
CA GLU A 206 -2.11 -9.07 10.69
C GLU A 206 -1.56 -7.66 10.96
N TRP A 207 -0.41 -7.32 10.38
CA TRP A 207 0.20 -6.00 10.50
C TRP A 207 -0.72 -4.88 9.99
N PHE A 208 -1.38 -5.08 8.84
CA PHE A 208 -2.29 -4.08 8.24
C PHE A 208 -3.58 -3.85 9.02
N LYS A 209 -3.88 -4.63 10.03
CA LYS A 209 -5.04 -4.37 10.92
C LYS A 209 -4.84 -3.16 11.83
N PHE A 210 -3.59 -2.80 12.15
CA PHE A 210 -3.23 -1.70 13.07
C PHE A 210 -4.00 -1.74 14.40
N THR A 211 -4.17 -2.93 14.96
CA THR A 211 -4.87 -3.15 16.24
C THR A 211 -3.97 -3.89 17.23
N PRO A 212 -4.24 -3.80 18.55
CA PRO A 212 -3.55 -4.61 19.55
C PRO A 212 -3.59 -6.12 19.27
N ASP A 213 -4.72 -6.64 18.78
CA ASP A 213 -4.87 -8.05 18.39
C ASP A 213 -4.04 -8.37 17.15
N GLY A 214 -4.02 -7.48 16.15
CA GLY A 214 -3.15 -7.61 14.98
C GLY A 214 -1.68 -7.64 15.36
N TYR A 215 -1.26 -6.78 16.30
CA TYR A 215 0.10 -6.81 16.85
C TYR A 215 0.42 -8.14 17.55
N LYS A 216 -0.50 -8.64 18.38
CA LYS A 216 -0.33 -9.94 19.07
C LYS A 216 -0.14 -11.05 18.05
N ASN A 217 -1.06 -11.18 17.09
CA ASN A 217 -1.01 -12.24 16.08
C ASN A 217 0.24 -12.15 15.21
N HIS A 218 0.64 -10.91 14.82
CA HIS A 218 1.89 -10.68 14.10
C HIS A 218 3.10 -11.14 14.93
N THR A 219 3.13 -10.82 16.22
CA THR A 219 4.21 -11.22 17.14
C THR A 219 4.30 -12.74 17.27
N ASP A 220 3.16 -13.42 17.42
CA ASP A 220 3.11 -14.88 17.51
C ASP A 220 3.69 -15.53 16.24
N ILE A 221 3.40 -14.98 15.05
CA ILE A 221 3.97 -15.46 13.79
C ILE A 221 5.48 -15.17 13.72
N VAL A 222 5.94 -14.01 14.19
CA VAL A 222 7.39 -13.71 14.25
C VAL A 222 8.11 -14.74 15.09
N HIS A 223 7.57 -15.09 16.26
CA HIS A 223 8.15 -16.14 17.12
C HIS A 223 8.17 -17.51 16.45
N LEU A 224 7.10 -17.91 15.75
CA LEU A 224 7.07 -19.16 15.01
C LEU A 224 8.16 -19.22 13.94
N LEU A 225 8.39 -18.11 13.24
CA LEU A 225 9.47 -18.02 12.25
C LEU A 225 10.85 -18.03 12.92
N GLU A 226 11.01 -17.38 14.08
CA GLU A 226 12.25 -17.44 14.87
C GLU A 226 12.58 -18.86 15.32
N ASP A 227 11.58 -19.61 15.79
CA ASP A 227 11.73 -21.00 16.19
C ASP A 227 12.16 -21.90 15.04
N GLN A 228 11.62 -21.67 13.84
CA GLN A 228 11.92 -22.47 12.66
C GLN A 228 13.24 -22.11 11.96
N MET A 229 13.66 -20.85 12.05
CA MET A 229 14.78 -20.31 11.26
C MET A 229 15.97 -19.88 12.11
N GLY A 230 15.77 -19.75 13.44
CA GLY A 230 16.72 -19.16 14.36
C GLY A 230 16.55 -17.64 14.47
N ALA A 231 16.53 -17.12 15.70
CA ALA A 231 16.26 -15.71 16.02
C ALA A 231 17.23 -14.71 15.35
N GLY A 232 18.45 -15.15 15.00
CA GLY A 232 19.46 -14.35 14.31
C GLY A 232 19.42 -14.43 12.79
N ASN A 233 18.45 -15.15 12.20
CA ASN A 233 18.38 -15.32 10.76
C ASN A 233 18.11 -13.98 10.04
N PRO A 234 18.95 -13.58 9.06
CA PRO A 234 18.81 -12.33 8.33
C PRO A 234 17.44 -12.13 7.66
N ALA A 235 16.81 -13.21 7.22
CA ALA A 235 15.47 -13.16 6.64
C ALA A 235 14.42 -12.55 7.57
N LEU A 236 14.66 -12.55 8.89
CA LEU A 236 13.71 -12.08 9.89
C LEU A 236 13.89 -10.60 10.28
N TYR A 237 14.96 -9.93 9.83
CA TYR A 237 15.19 -8.54 10.23
C TYR A 237 14.05 -7.63 9.83
N ASN A 238 13.53 -7.79 8.62
CA ASN A 238 12.42 -7.00 8.10
C ASN A 238 11.15 -7.16 8.93
N ILE A 239 10.67 -8.38 9.09
CA ILE A 239 9.44 -8.68 9.82
C ILE A 239 9.52 -8.27 11.29
N LYS A 240 10.69 -8.42 11.92
CA LYS A 240 10.97 -7.99 13.33
C LYS A 240 10.89 -6.47 13.44
N ALA A 241 11.47 -5.74 12.51
CA ALA A 241 11.41 -4.28 12.51
C ALA A 241 9.97 -3.79 12.30
N TRP A 242 9.22 -4.38 11.37
CA TRP A 242 7.80 -4.06 11.18
C TRP A 242 6.95 -4.41 12.41
N ASN A 243 7.29 -5.47 13.15
CA ASN A 243 6.64 -5.78 14.42
C ASN A 243 6.84 -4.67 15.45
N LEU A 244 8.06 -4.11 15.54
CA LEU A 244 8.35 -2.99 16.41
C LEU A 244 7.67 -1.68 15.97
N PHE A 245 7.55 -1.44 14.66
CA PHE A 245 6.75 -0.33 14.14
C PHE A 245 5.28 -0.48 14.54
N LEU A 246 4.70 -1.67 14.37
CA LEU A 246 3.32 -1.94 14.77
C LEU A 246 3.12 -1.77 16.28
N LYS A 247 4.04 -2.28 17.08
CA LYS A 247 4.03 -2.11 18.55
C LYS A 247 3.96 -0.63 18.94
N ARG A 248 4.75 0.21 18.26
CA ARG A 248 4.76 1.64 18.45
C ARG A 248 3.44 2.28 18.00
N ALA A 249 2.94 1.86 16.82
CA ALA A 249 1.71 2.38 16.23
C ALA A 249 0.47 2.12 17.10
N VAL A 250 0.38 0.96 17.74
CA VAL A 250 -0.73 0.61 18.62
C VAL A 250 -0.52 1.05 20.08
N GLY A 251 0.49 1.88 20.36
CA GLY A 251 0.73 2.45 21.68
C GLY A 251 1.26 1.47 22.74
N LEU A 252 1.75 0.31 22.33
CA LEU A 252 2.24 -0.74 23.23
C LEU A 252 3.77 -0.68 23.46
N ALA A 253 4.48 0.27 22.87
CA ALA A 253 5.90 0.47 23.07
C ALA A 253 6.14 1.33 24.34
N PRO A 254 6.64 0.76 25.46
CA PRO A 254 6.83 1.50 26.70
C PRO A 254 7.99 2.51 26.63
N ASP A 255 8.95 2.25 25.77
CA ASP A 255 10.13 3.07 25.53
C ASP A 255 10.25 3.31 24.01
N LEU A 256 9.87 4.52 23.58
CA LEU A 256 9.84 4.89 22.18
C LEU A 256 11.25 5.08 21.60
N GLU A 257 12.21 5.54 22.37
CA GLU A 257 13.60 5.75 21.96
C GLU A 257 14.30 4.42 21.71
N LYS A 258 14.25 3.52 22.68
CA LYS A 258 14.80 2.18 22.56
C LYS A 258 14.17 1.39 21.42
N ASN A 259 12.85 1.48 21.29
CA ASN A 259 12.11 0.85 20.19
C ASN A 259 12.57 1.41 18.83
N GLY A 260 12.70 2.75 18.69
CA GLY A 260 13.17 3.39 17.47
C GLY A 260 14.60 3.00 17.11
N THR A 261 15.51 2.98 18.08
CA THR A 261 16.92 2.55 17.89
C THR A 261 16.99 1.12 17.36
N GLU A 262 16.16 0.21 17.88
CA GLU A 262 16.14 -1.18 17.44
C GLU A 262 15.58 -1.33 16.03
N ILE A 263 14.54 -0.56 15.65
CA ILE A 263 14.03 -0.52 14.27
C ILE A 263 15.14 -0.08 13.30
N ILE A 264 15.86 0.99 13.61
CA ILE A 264 16.97 1.47 12.79
C ILE A 264 18.06 0.40 12.68
N ARG A 265 18.43 -0.24 13.79
CA ARG A 265 19.44 -1.31 13.80
C ARG A 265 19.02 -2.47 12.88
N LEU A 266 17.79 -2.95 13.00
CA LEU A 266 17.27 -4.04 12.19
C LEU A 266 17.17 -3.65 10.70
N SER A 267 16.75 -2.41 10.38
CA SER A 267 16.67 -1.93 9.00
C SER A 267 18.05 -1.82 8.33
N ASN A 268 19.09 -1.44 9.10
CA ASN A 268 20.47 -1.44 8.61
C ASN A 268 20.96 -2.86 8.30
N LEU A 269 20.69 -3.81 9.20
CA LEU A 269 21.03 -5.21 8.98
C LEU A 269 20.26 -5.82 7.80
N ASP A 270 18.98 -5.48 7.67
CA ASP A 270 18.15 -5.96 6.57
C ASP A 270 18.70 -5.52 5.20
N VAL A 271 19.04 -4.23 5.05
CA VAL A 271 19.66 -3.73 3.81
C VAL A 271 21.04 -4.35 3.56
N ALA A 272 21.84 -4.57 4.61
CA ALA A 272 23.17 -5.15 4.45
C ALA A 272 23.11 -6.60 3.91
N GLU A 273 22.13 -7.38 4.37
CA GLU A 273 22.06 -8.82 4.10
C GLU A 273 21.11 -9.17 2.93
N ASN A 274 19.97 -8.46 2.82
CA ASN A 274 18.90 -8.85 1.91
C ASN A 274 18.85 -8.04 0.61
N GLN A 275 19.11 -6.74 0.65
CA GLN A 275 19.13 -5.81 -0.49
C GLN A 275 17.92 -5.90 -1.44
N ASP A 276 16.74 -6.19 -0.91
CA ASP A 276 15.50 -6.31 -1.67
C ASP A 276 14.58 -5.08 -1.51
N VAL A 277 13.48 -5.05 -2.27
CA VAL A 277 12.48 -3.97 -2.23
C VAL A 277 12.00 -3.69 -0.80
N THR A 278 11.75 -4.76 -0.02
CA THR A 278 11.20 -4.62 1.33
C THR A 278 12.23 -4.07 2.31
N ALA A 279 13.50 -4.43 2.15
CA ALA A 279 14.59 -3.92 2.96
C ALA A 279 14.82 -2.43 2.72
N PHE A 280 14.84 -1.99 1.46
CA PHE A 280 15.01 -0.58 1.12
C PHE A 280 13.78 0.27 1.50
N ASN A 281 12.55 -0.23 1.35
CA ASN A 281 11.34 0.44 1.82
C ASN A 281 11.39 0.66 3.35
N LEU A 282 11.72 -0.38 4.09
CA LEU A 282 11.88 -0.31 5.54
C LEU A 282 12.96 0.70 5.93
N ARG A 283 14.12 0.66 5.25
CA ARG A 283 15.24 1.55 5.55
C ARG A 283 14.91 3.01 5.26
N ALA A 284 14.28 3.29 4.14
CA ALA A 284 13.83 4.63 3.77
C ALA A 284 12.89 5.22 4.83
N LEU A 285 11.89 4.45 5.25
CA LEU A 285 10.92 4.89 6.26
C LEU A 285 11.56 5.03 7.64
N ALA A 286 12.43 4.10 8.03
CA ALA A 286 13.13 4.15 9.32
C ALA A 286 14.06 5.36 9.42
N GLU A 287 14.82 5.67 8.35
CA GLU A 287 15.68 6.86 8.29
C GLU A 287 14.85 8.13 8.44
N PHE A 288 13.77 8.23 7.67
CA PHE A 288 12.92 9.40 7.68
C PHE A 288 12.19 9.61 9.01
N ARG A 289 11.65 8.55 9.62
CA ARG A 289 10.83 8.64 10.84
C ARG A 289 11.61 8.63 12.14
N LEU A 290 12.71 7.92 12.19
CA LEU A 290 13.40 7.56 13.42
C LEU A 290 14.91 7.88 13.39
N GLY A 291 15.47 8.03 12.19
CA GLY A 291 16.88 8.35 11.97
C GLY A 291 17.17 9.86 11.96
N SER A 292 18.07 10.26 11.09
CA SER A 292 18.48 11.66 10.94
C SER A 292 17.41 12.57 10.39
N LYS A 293 16.34 12.01 9.83
CA LYS A 293 15.29 12.71 9.05
C LYS A 293 15.85 13.42 7.83
N ASP A 294 16.95 12.92 7.30
CA ASP A 294 17.57 13.41 6.09
C ASP A 294 16.70 13.03 4.88
N CYS A 295 16.14 14.04 4.24
CA CYS A 295 15.27 13.85 3.09
C CYS A 295 16.02 13.25 1.89
N ASP A 296 17.24 13.67 1.64
CA ASP A 296 18.01 13.19 0.49
C ASP A 296 18.39 11.72 0.66
N LEU A 297 18.87 11.35 1.84
CA LEU A 297 19.19 9.95 2.17
C LEU A 297 17.94 9.06 2.15
N SER A 298 16.82 9.55 2.69
CA SER A 298 15.56 8.81 2.69
C SER A 298 15.03 8.60 1.28
N LYS A 299 15.10 9.63 0.42
CA LYS A 299 14.75 9.55 -1.01
C LYS A 299 15.67 8.61 -1.77
N GLU A 300 16.98 8.57 -1.45
CA GLU A 300 17.92 7.63 -2.05
C GLU A 300 17.51 6.17 -1.78
N TYR A 301 17.18 5.83 -0.52
CA TYR A 301 16.70 4.49 -0.20
C TYR A 301 15.35 4.18 -0.85
N ALA A 302 14.40 5.11 -0.85
CA ALA A 302 13.11 4.92 -1.52
C ALA A 302 13.27 4.72 -3.03
N LYS A 303 14.21 5.44 -3.66
CA LYS A 303 14.54 5.25 -5.08
C LYS A 303 15.14 3.87 -5.34
N LYS A 304 16.05 3.39 -4.49
CA LYS A 304 16.58 2.02 -4.60
C LYS A 304 15.46 0.97 -4.51
N ALA A 305 14.50 1.15 -3.60
CA ALA A 305 13.32 0.29 -3.53
C ALA A 305 12.50 0.34 -4.83
N TYR A 306 12.28 1.54 -5.36
CA TYR A 306 11.53 1.75 -6.61
C TYR A 306 12.21 1.10 -7.82
N ASP A 307 13.52 1.24 -7.94
CA ASP A 307 14.31 0.65 -9.02
C ASP A 307 14.29 -0.89 -8.99
N LEU A 308 14.14 -1.47 -7.79
CA LEU A 308 13.99 -2.91 -7.58
C LEU A 308 12.55 -3.41 -7.80
N GLY A 309 11.53 -2.56 -7.59
CA GLY A 309 10.14 -2.93 -7.83
C GLY A 309 9.14 -1.84 -7.46
N ALA A 310 8.28 -1.49 -8.41
CA ALA A 310 7.22 -0.49 -8.27
C ALA A 310 5.94 -1.11 -7.65
N THR A 311 6.01 -1.47 -6.37
CA THR A 311 4.88 -2.03 -5.62
C THR A 311 4.01 -0.95 -4.98
N VAL A 312 2.82 -1.32 -4.49
CA VAL A 312 1.96 -0.41 -3.70
C VAL A 312 2.71 0.13 -2.49
N ASP A 313 3.44 -0.73 -1.76
CA ASP A 313 4.21 -0.33 -0.58
C ASP A 313 5.32 0.67 -0.95
N THR A 314 6.01 0.43 -2.07
CA THR A 314 7.05 1.35 -2.58
C THR A 314 6.48 2.72 -2.91
N PHE A 315 5.32 2.77 -3.57
CA PHE A 315 4.64 4.02 -3.87
C PHE A 315 4.16 4.74 -2.60
N ILE A 316 3.64 4.02 -1.60
CA ILE A 316 3.21 4.62 -0.33
C ILE A 316 4.41 5.21 0.44
N VAL A 317 5.51 4.47 0.53
CA VAL A 317 6.73 4.93 1.21
C VAL A 317 7.32 6.14 0.50
N SER A 318 7.49 6.06 -0.83
CA SER A 318 7.99 7.18 -1.63
C SER A 318 7.07 8.40 -1.51
N GLY A 319 5.77 8.24 -1.73
CA GLY A 319 4.81 9.33 -1.61
C GLY A 319 4.86 10.01 -0.24
N THR A 320 4.98 9.23 0.83
CA THR A 320 5.11 9.76 2.19
C THR A 320 6.36 10.62 2.34
N ILE A 321 7.51 10.12 1.91
CA ILE A 321 8.79 10.83 2.03
C ILE A 321 8.79 12.10 1.18
N TRP A 322 8.36 12.03 -0.09
CA TRP A 322 8.33 13.20 -0.99
C TRP A 322 7.44 14.31 -0.47
N VAL A 323 6.18 13.98 -0.08
CA VAL A 323 5.25 14.98 0.49
C VAL A 323 5.83 15.65 1.73
N GLU A 324 6.35 14.88 2.67
CA GLU A 324 6.86 15.42 3.93
C GLU A 324 8.22 16.12 3.78
N CYS A 325 8.93 15.87 2.68
CA CYS A 325 10.14 16.61 2.27
C CYS A 325 9.83 17.84 1.39
N GLY A 326 8.56 18.21 1.21
CA GLY A 326 8.16 19.42 0.52
C GLY A 326 7.81 19.26 -0.97
N ASP A 327 8.00 18.08 -1.54
CA ASP A 327 7.70 17.78 -2.94
C ASP A 327 6.26 17.26 -3.09
N LEU A 328 5.28 18.11 -2.77
CA LEU A 328 3.86 17.75 -2.75
C LEU A 328 3.39 17.14 -4.07
N LYS A 329 3.79 17.71 -5.21
CA LYS A 329 3.34 17.29 -6.54
C LYS A 329 3.82 15.87 -6.88
N GLU A 330 5.10 15.61 -6.68
CA GLU A 330 5.69 14.30 -6.97
C GLU A 330 5.21 13.24 -5.98
N GLY A 331 5.11 13.60 -4.69
CA GLY A 331 4.54 12.74 -3.68
C GLY A 331 3.07 12.37 -3.96
N THR A 332 2.26 13.30 -4.45
CA THR A 332 0.88 13.03 -4.88
C THR A 332 0.85 12.00 -6.01
N GLN A 333 1.77 12.10 -6.97
CA GLN A 333 1.85 11.17 -8.09
C GLN A 333 2.19 9.74 -7.64
N PHE A 334 3.03 9.59 -6.62
CA PHE A 334 3.27 8.28 -6.02
C PHE A 334 2.00 7.70 -5.38
N PHE A 335 1.22 8.49 -4.65
CA PHE A 335 -0.05 8.00 -4.09
C PHE A 335 -1.11 7.72 -5.15
N GLU A 336 -1.17 8.48 -6.24
CA GLU A 336 -2.02 8.17 -7.41
C GLU A 336 -1.65 6.81 -8.02
N ASN A 337 -0.35 6.52 -8.14
CA ASN A 337 0.13 5.24 -8.63
C ASN A 337 -0.21 4.10 -7.64
N ALA A 338 -0.08 4.33 -6.33
CA ALA A 338 -0.49 3.36 -5.31
C ALA A 338 -1.99 3.05 -5.44
N LEU A 339 -2.86 4.08 -5.56
CA LEU A 339 -4.30 3.90 -5.71
C LEU A 339 -4.65 3.20 -7.02
N ARG A 340 -3.91 3.47 -8.10
CA ARG A 340 -4.10 2.78 -9.38
C ARG A 340 -3.82 1.28 -9.28
N LEU A 341 -2.82 0.87 -8.49
CA LEU A 341 -2.51 -0.54 -8.24
C LEU A 341 -3.42 -1.19 -7.19
N GLN A 342 -4.02 -0.36 -6.33
CA GLN A 342 -4.94 -0.78 -5.28
C GLN A 342 -6.24 0.03 -5.35
N PRO A 343 -7.05 -0.12 -6.42
CA PRO A 343 -8.28 0.66 -6.59
C PRO A 343 -9.35 0.34 -5.53
N ASN A 344 -9.28 -0.84 -4.89
CA ASN A 344 -10.06 -1.16 -3.70
C ASN A 344 -9.30 -0.67 -2.46
N ASP A 345 -9.42 0.64 -2.18
CA ASP A 345 -8.77 1.31 -1.04
C ASP A 345 -9.52 1.00 0.26
N SER A 346 -9.35 -0.21 0.77
CA SER A 346 -9.97 -0.67 2.00
C SER A 346 -9.66 0.28 3.17
N GLY A 347 -10.69 0.83 3.81
CA GLY A 347 -10.57 1.80 4.89
C GLY A 347 -10.15 3.20 4.44
N TRP A 348 -10.20 3.50 3.15
CA TRP A 348 -9.93 4.82 2.56
C TRP A 348 -8.52 5.36 2.83
N ASN A 349 -7.54 4.50 3.01
CA ASN A 349 -6.20 4.89 3.44
C ASN A 349 -5.44 5.74 2.43
N LEU A 350 -5.53 5.42 1.14
CA LEU A 350 -4.91 6.18 0.05
C LEU A 350 -5.75 7.40 -0.30
N THR A 351 -7.06 7.23 -0.37
CA THR A 351 -8.02 8.29 -0.68
C THR A 351 -7.96 9.43 0.34
N LYS A 352 -7.91 9.12 1.64
CA LYS A 352 -7.74 10.11 2.72
C LYS A 352 -6.44 10.91 2.62
N ARG A 353 -5.39 10.34 2.01
CA ARG A 353 -4.12 11.06 1.78
C ARG A 353 -4.17 11.92 0.53
N LEU A 354 -4.75 11.43 -0.56
CA LEU A 354 -4.83 12.14 -1.84
C LEU A 354 -5.73 13.37 -1.79
N ILE A 355 -6.87 13.29 -1.12
CA ILE A 355 -7.85 14.37 -1.06
C ILE A 355 -7.26 15.70 -0.56
N PRO A 356 -6.59 15.78 0.61
CA PRO A 356 -5.97 17.03 1.05
C PRO A 356 -4.83 17.47 0.13
N MET A 357 -4.11 16.56 -0.51
CA MET A 357 -3.07 16.92 -1.47
C MET A 357 -3.67 17.59 -2.71
N TYR A 358 -4.81 17.09 -3.21
CA TYR A 358 -5.53 17.73 -4.31
C TYR A 358 -6.06 19.12 -3.91
N TYR A 359 -6.58 19.24 -2.68
CA TYR A 359 -7.00 20.53 -2.15
C TYR A 359 -5.86 21.54 -2.15
N LEU A 360 -4.70 21.17 -1.59
CA LEU A 360 -3.51 22.03 -1.52
C LEU A 360 -2.95 22.42 -2.90
N GLN A 361 -3.22 21.61 -3.93
CA GLN A 361 -2.81 21.86 -5.31
C GLN A 361 -3.89 22.57 -6.15
N GLY A 362 -5.08 22.83 -5.60
CA GLY A 362 -6.20 23.43 -6.32
C GLY A 362 -6.88 22.49 -7.33
N GLU A 363 -6.61 21.17 -7.24
CA GLU A 363 -7.14 20.15 -8.15
C GLU A 363 -8.51 19.63 -7.70
N TYR A 364 -9.47 20.53 -7.53
CA TYR A 364 -10.77 20.23 -6.89
C TYR A 364 -11.64 19.24 -7.65
N GLU A 365 -11.54 19.20 -8.98
CA GLU A 365 -12.26 18.21 -9.81
C GLU A 365 -11.81 16.77 -9.49
N LYS A 366 -10.54 16.56 -9.16
CA LYS A 366 -10.03 15.25 -8.75
C LYS A 366 -10.63 14.79 -7.43
N ILE A 367 -10.91 15.71 -6.49
CA ILE A 367 -11.59 15.39 -5.23
C ILE A 367 -12.99 14.84 -5.52
N SER A 368 -13.76 15.54 -6.36
CA SER A 368 -15.10 15.10 -6.75
C SER A 368 -15.06 13.72 -7.41
N SER A 369 -14.19 13.53 -8.38
CA SER A 369 -14.04 12.27 -9.12
C SER A 369 -13.65 11.09 -8.20
N LEU A 370 -12.88 11.36 -7.14
CA LEU A 370 -12.41 10.34 -6.22
C LEU A 370 -13.48 9.95 -5.18
N VAL A 371 -14.30 10.90 -4.73
CA VAL A 371 -15.27 10.69 -3.64
C VAL A 371 -16.66 10.29 -4.17
N GLU A 372 -17.11 10.85 -5.28
CA GLU A 372 -18.47 10.66 -5.80
C GLU A 372 -18.87 9.20 -6.02
N PRO A 373 -18.01 8.30 -6.54
CA PRO A 373 -18.36 6.88 -6.71
C PRO A 373 -18.64 6.15 -5.40
N HIS A 374 -18.25 6.72 -4.28
CA HIS A 374 -18.30 6.12 -2.95
C HIS A 374 -19.22 6.88 -1.98
N ILE A 375 -19.98 7.83 -2.49
CA ILE A 375 -20.78 8.73 -1.66
C ILE A 375 -21.77 7.99 -0.74
N ASP A 376 -22.27 6.85 -1.17
CA ASP A 376 -23.25 6.05 -0.43
C ASP A 376 -22.62 4.97 0.46
N ALA A 377 -21.29 4.91 0.54
CA ALA A 377 -20.62 3.97 1.42
C ALA A 377 -20.98 4.24 2.89
N LEU A 378 -21.25 3.16 3.66
CA LEU A 378 -21.63 3.26 5.07
C LEU A 378 -20.50 3.75 5.96
N ASP A 379 -19.26 3.49 5.55
CA ASP A 379 -18.02 3.79 6.26
C ASP A 379 -17.27 5.01 5.72
N ILE A 380 -17.94 5.83 4.89
CA ILE A 380 -17.32 7.04 4.32
C ILE A 380 -16.85 7.98 5.44
N ALA A 381 -15.60 8.41 5.36
CA ALA A 381 -15.06 9.33 6.36
C ALA A 381 -15.66 10.73 6.24
N PRO A 382 -16.05 11.39 7.37
CA PRO A 382 -16.63 12.71 7.34
C PRO A 382 -15.75 13.78 6.71
N GLU A 383 -14.42 13.65 6.81
CA GLU A 383 -13.48 14.55 6.16
C GLU A 383 -13.59 14.47 4.63
N MET A 384 -13.77 13.28 4.06
CA MET A 384 -13.95 13.10 2.62
C MET A 384 -15.20 13.84 2.12
N LEU A 385 -16.28 13.79 2.88
CA LEU A 385 -17.51 14.52 2.57
C LEU A 385 -17.33 16.04 2.67
N ALA A 386 -16.54 16.52 3.62
CA ALA A 386 -16.24 17.94 3.76
C ALA A 386 -15.43 18.47 2.56
N PHE A 387 -14.41 17.76 2.13
CA PHE A 387 -13.64 18.11 0.92
C PHE A 387 -14.50 18.04 -0.34
N TYR A 388 -15.39 17.04 -0.42
CA TYR A 388 -16.31 16.93 -1.55
C TYR A 388 -17.37 18.03 -1.54
N ALA A 389 -17.88 18.42 -0.37
CA ALA A 389 -18.75 19.59 -0.23
C ALA A 389 -18.06 20.85 -0.75
N PHE A 390 -16.81 21.07 -0.34
CA PHE A 390 -16.02 22.19 -0.83
C PHE A 390 -15.86 22.16 -2.36
N SER A 391 -15.38 21.06 -2.93
CA SER A 391 -15.18 20.97 -4.38
C SER A 391 -16.48 21.10 -5.18
N THR A 392 -17.59 20.61 -4.63
CA THR A 392 -18.94 20.76 -5.23
C THR A 392 -19.41 22.22 -5.20
N ASN A 393 -19.10 22.95 -4.13
CA ASN A 393 -19.39 24.39 -4.04
C ASN A 393 -18.57 25.20 -5.05
N GLU A 394 -17.29 24.90 -5.19
CA GLU A 394 -16.41 25.53 -6.20
C GLU A 394 -16.90 25.26 -7.64
N ALA A 395 -17.52 24.10 -7.87
CA ALA A 395 -18.17 23.77 -9.15
C ALA A 395 -19.54 24.47 -9.34
N GLY A 396 -20.01 25.26 -8.35
CA GLY A 396 -21.25 26.06 -8.44
C GLY A 396 -22.52 25.38 -7.91
N ASP A 397 -22.47 24.15 -7.42
CA ASP A 397 -23.62 23.47 -6.81
C ASP A 397 -23.65 23.64 -5.29
N SER A 398 -23.95 24.84 -4.84
CA SER A 398 -24.05 25.17 -3.40
C SER A 398 -25.14 24.40 -2.66
N ASN A 399 -26.21 23.94 -3.36
CA ASN A 399 -27.25 23.15 -2.72
C ASN A 399 -26.78 21.74 -2.37
N LYS A 400 -26.08 21.06 -3.32
CA LYS A 400 -25.45 19.75 -3.08
C LYS A 400 -24.36 19.87 -2.02
N ALA A 401 -23.54 20.91 -2.10
CA ALA A 401 -22.48 21.19 -1.13
C ALA A 401 -23.00 21.30 0.32
N LYS A 402 -24.09 22.04 0.55
CA LYS A 402 -24.72 22.15 1.88
C LYS A 402 -25.21 20.81 2.42
N LYS A 403 -25.82 19.96 1.56
CA LYS A 403 -26.26 18.62 1.96
C LYS A 403 -25.09 17.72 2.35
N LEU A 404 -24.01 17.76 1.58
CA LEU A 404 -22.78 17.00 1.86
C LEU A 404 -22.13 17.43 3.18
N LEU A 405 -22.03 18.73 3.40
CA LEU A 405 -21.49 19.28 4.65
C LEU A 405 -22.36 18.93 5.86
N HIS A 406 -23.69 18.96 5.71
CA HIS A 406 -24.60 18.51 6.77
C HIS A 406 -24.36 17.05 7.12
N ARG A 407 -24.25 16.17 6.11
CA ARG A 407 -23.92 14.75 6.34
C ARG A 407 -22.55 14.55 6.99
N ALA A 408 -21.54 15.34 6.62
CA ALA A 408 -20.24 15.31 7.29
C ALA A 408 -20.35 15.66 8.78
N LYS A 409 -21.21 16.63 9.13
CA LYS A 409 -21.50 16.99 10.53
C LYS A 409 -22.19 15.87 11.29
N ASP A 410 -23.20 15.25 10.70
CA ASP A 410 -23.92 14.12 11.30
C ASP A 410 -22.98 12.95 11.59
N LEU A 411 -21.92 12.79 10.79
CA LEU A 411 -20.86 11.80 10.97
C LEU A 411 -19.72 12.27 11.89
N GLY A 412 -19.81 13.47 12.48
CA GLY A 412 -18.89 13.95 13.50
C GLY A 412 -17.62 14.63 12.97
N ILE A 413 -17.67 15.32 11.81
CA ILE A 413 -16.56 16.18 11.38
C ILE A 413 -16.20 17.19 12.45
N SER A 414 -14.92 17.38 12.70
CA SER A 414 -14.42 18.35 13.66
C SER A 414 -13.17 19.06 13.16
N LYS A 415 -12.85 20.21 13.74
CA LYS A 415 -11.59 20.91 13.48
C LYS A 415 -10.39 19.97 13.69
N VAL A 416 -10.38 19.22 14.79
CA VAL A 416 -9.29 18.28 15.11
C VAL A 416 -9.15 17.18 14.06
N SER A 417 -10.26 16.68 13.51
CA SER A 417 -10.20 15.66 12.47
C SER A 417 -9.64 16.23 11.16
N LEU A 418 -9.98 17.47 10.80
CA LEU A 418 -9.44 18.17 9.64
C LEU A 418 -7.94 18.49 9.79
N GLU A 419 -7.51 18.95 10.98
CA GLU A 419 -6.09 19.19 11.29
C GLU A 419 -5.24 17.91 11.10
N ARG A 420 -5.79 16.77 11.46
CA ARG A 420 -5.12 15.47 11.27
C ARG A 420 -4.96 15.08 9.80
N VAL A 421 -5.87 15.52 8.95
CA VAL A 421 -5.88 15.15 7.52
C VAL A 421 -5.07 16.13 6.69
N ILE A 422 -5.24 17.43 6.89
CA ILE A 422 -4.55 18.51 6.13
C ILE A 422 -3.10 18.65 6.60
N ARG A 423 -2.85 18.61 7.93
CA ARG A 423 -1.54 18.65 8.59
C ARG A 423 -0.75 19.94 8.44
N ASP A 424 -1.29 20.89 7.77
CA ASP A 424 -0.78 22.24 7.72
C ASP A 424 -1.77 23.16 8.46
N PRO A 425 -1.37 23.79 9.57
CA PRO A 425 -2.28 24.60 10.38
C PRO A 425 -2.92 25.75 9.60
N ASP A 426 -2.14 26.43 8.76
CA ASP A 426 -2.63 27.58 8.00
C ASP A 426 -3.62 27.14 6.93
N SER A 427 -3.32 26.10 6.19
CA SER A 427 -4.23 25.48 5.21
C SER A 427 -5.48 24.90 5.87
N THR A 428 -5.38 24.39 7.09
CA THR A 428 -6.54 23.91 7.84
C THR A 428 -7.46 25.06 8.24
N ILE A 429 -6.91 26.16 8.71
CA ILE A 429 -7.69 27.38 9.06
C ILE A 429 -8.37 27.93 7.81
N ASP A 430 -7.64 28.04 6.70
CA ASP A 430 -8.20 28.48 5.41
C ASP A 430 -9.35 27.57 4.96
N PHE A 431 -9.15 26.25 5.00
CA PHE A 431 -10.17 25.27 4.61
C PHE A 431 -11.42 25.37 5.48
N ILE A 432 -11.28 25.47 6.81
CA ILE A 432 -12.40 25.64 7.74
C ILE A 432 -13.15 26.94 7.46
N SER A 433 -12.43 28.03 7.19
CA SER A 433 -13.04 29.31 6.80
C SER A 433 -13.87 29.18 5.54
N LYS A 434 -13.34 28.50 4.51
CA LYS A 434 -14.05 28.23 3.25
C LYS A 434 -15.27 27.34 3.47
N LEU A 435 -15.18 26.29 4.27
CA LEU A 435 -16.31 25.45 4.62
C LEU A 435 -17.39 26.21 5.39
N SER A 436 -17.00 27.16 6.25
CA SER A 436 -17.94 28.00 7.01
C SER A 436 -18.77 28.90 6.11
N SER A 437 -18.28 29.25 4.92
CA SER A 437 -19.05 29.96 3.90
C SER A 437 -20.17 29.11 3.27
N ILE A 438 -20.04 27.79 3.32
CA ILE A 438 -21.04 26.83 2.84
C ILE A 438 -22.07 26.52 3.94
N GLY A 439 -21.60 26.39 5.19
CA GLY A 439 -22.42 26.17 6.38
C GLY A 439 -21.55 26.01 7.63
N GLU A 440 -22.02 26.44 8.80
CA GLU A 440 -21.23 26.42 10.04
C GLU A 440 -20.68 25.04 10.37
N ILE A 441 -19.40 24.95 10.75
CA ILE A 441 -18.76 23.77 11.35
C ILE A 441 -18.59 24.07 12.84
N GLN A 442 -19.03 23.16 13.70
CA GLN A 442 -18.83 23.28 15.15
C GLN A 442 -17.38 22.91 15.53
#